data_46ed0172e395efecdcf092ecfe7d3bd3
#
_entry.id   46ed0172e395efecdcf092ecfe7d3bd3
#
_cell.length_a   1.000
_cell.length_b   1.000
_cell.length_c   1.000
_cell.angle_alpha   90.00
_cell.angle_beta   90.00
_cell.angle_gamma   90.00
#
_symmetry.space_group_name_H-M   'P 1'
#
loop_
_entity.id
_entity.type
_entity.pdbx_description
1 polymer ?
#
loop_
_entity_poly.entity_id
_entity_poly.type
_entity_poly.pdbx_seq_one_letter_code
_entity_poly.pdbx_strand_id
1 'polypeptide(L)'
;MKITHSGYKTGAATLLAAMLTLALMGCAKSTAPSQSVPANKEVDDLFANLGNPKTPAPGKEKEQYFAQLLAVIQSHLKDAEAYSGRSCTLRIKLAPDGLLISVRAEQGEPQLCQAAIKAIVNARLPKPPTAAVYEAVNNGTLEFRPI
;
A
#
# COMPACT_ATOMS: atom_id res chain seq x y z
N MET A 1 44.53 7.86 10.71
CA MET A 1 44.15 6.56 11.24
C MET A 1 43.96 5.59 10.11
N LYS A 2 44.81 4.55 10.09
CA LYS A 2 44.95 3.60 8.98
C LYS A 2 43.83 2.54 9.06
N ILE A 3 43.13 2.37 7.96
CA ILE A 3 42.17 1.27 7.81
C ILE A 3 42.93 0.13 7.15
N THR A 4 43.15 -0.94 7.89
CA THR A 4 43.82 -2.15 7.43
C THR A 4 42.83 -3.04 6.70
N HIS A 5 43.10 -3.25 5.41
CA HIS A 5 42.50 -4.33 4.63
C HIS A 5 43.07 -5.67 5.10
N SER A 6 42.22 -6.52 5.61
CA SER A 6 42.53 -7.92 5.81
C SER A 6 42.10 -8.70 4.58
N GLY A 7 43.11 -9.10 3.83
CA GLY A 7 42.98 -10.00 2.72
C GLY A 7 42.63 -11.40 3.20
N TYR A 8 41.75 -12.04 2.48
CA TYR A 8 41.55 -13.43 2.69
C TYR A 8 41.88 -14.21 1.44
N LYS A 9 42.77 -15.16 1.71
CA LYS A 9 43.49 -15.95 0.73
C LYS A 9 42.61 -17.11 0.26
N THR A 10 42.58 -17.24 -1.03
CA THR A 10 42.24 -18.45 -1.80
C THR A 10 42.96 -19.68 -1.28
N GLY A 11 42.22 -20.72 -1.02
CA GLY A 11 42.72 -22.09 -0.83
C GLY A 11 42.03 -23.01 -1.80
N ALA A 12 42.83 -23.50 -2.73
CA ALA A 12 42.46 -24.43 -3.77
C ALA A 12 42.54 -25.86 -3.29
N ALA A 13 41.82 -26.72 -4.03
CA ALA A 13 42.09 -28.14 -4.28
C ALA A 13 41.54 -29.15 -3.23
N THR A 14 40.73 -30.08 -3.64
CA THR A 14 40.97 -31.39 -4.21
C THR A 14 39.64 -32.14 -4.21
N LEU A 15 39.18 -32.60 -5.34
CA LEU A 15 39.29 -33.87 -6.02
C LEU A 15 38.56 -35.06 -5.33
N LEU A 16 37.83 -35.76 -6.20
CA LEU A 16 37.41 -37.17 -6.15
C LEU A 16 36.11 -37.43 -5.36
N ALA A 17 35.12 -38.11 -5.84
CA ALA A 17 35.03 -39.18 -6.81
C ALA A 17 33.57 -39.43 -7.19
N ALA A 18 33.34 -39.63 -8.44
CA ALA A 18 32.45 -40.55 -9.06
C ALA A 18 31.72 -41.56 -8.16
N MET A 19 30.41 -41.57 -8.20
CA MET A 19 29.61 -42.76 -8.19
C MET A 19 28.35 -42.55 -9.00
N LEU A 20 28.43 -43.13 -10.15
CA LEU A 20 27.41 -43.45 -11.11
C LEU A 20 26.47 -44.48 -10.48
N THR A 21 25.21 -44.15 -10.28
CA THR A 21 24.15 -45.18 -10.18
C THR A 21 22.95 -44.73 -10.99
N LEU A 22 22.81 -45.37 -12.13
CA LEU A 22 21.57 -45.50 -12.85
C LEU A 22 20.55 -46.22 -11.96
N ALA A 23 19.38 -45.66 -11.79
CA ALA A 23 18.16 -46.38 -11.51
C ALA A 23 17.06 -45.53 -12.16
N LEU A 24 16.67 -45.83 -13.38
CA LEU A 24 15.51 -46.64 -13.80
C LEU A 24 14.19 -46.09 -13.27
N MET A 25 13.48 -45.50 -14.27
CA MET A 25 12.06 -45.72 -14.56
C MET A 25 11.16 -45.91 -13.34
N GLY A 26 10.49 -44.81 -13.03
CA GLY A 26 9.25 -44.88 -12.31
C GLY A 26 8.24 -43.94 -12.97
N CYS A 27 7.61 -44.38 -14.05
CA CYS A 27 6.31 -43.87 -14.44
C CYS A 27 5.32 -44.23 -13.34
N ALA A 28 5.32 -43.48 -12.28
CA ALA A 28 4.21 -43.45 -11.35
C ALA A 28 3.11 -42.60 -12.00
N LYS A 29 2.17 -43.27 -12.59
CA LYS A 29 0.84 -42.80 -12.92
C LYS A 29 0.21 -42.38 -11.59
N SER A 30 0.47 -41.17 -11.17
CA SER A 30 -0.22 -40.52 -10.05
C SER A 30 -1.66 -40.29 -10.51
N THR A 31 -2.46 -41.28 -10.20
CA THR A 31 -3.89 -41.06 -10.02
C THR A 31 -4.00 -40.11 -8.84
N ALA A 32 -4.07 -38.83 -9.13
CA ALA A 32 -4.44 -37.84 -8.16
C ALA A 32 -5.84 -38.19 -7.65
N PRO A 33 -6.04 -38.40 -6.35
CA PRO A 33 -7.37 -38.43 -5.81
C PRO A 33 -7.98 -37.07 -6.15
N SER A 34 -9.09 -37.07 -6.86
CA SER A 34 -10.00 -35.94 -6.94
C SER A 34 -10.43 -35.60 -5.51
N GLN A 35 -9.61 -34.83 -4.84
CA GLN A 35 -10.11 -34.03 -3.75
C GLN A 35 -10.96 -32.96 -4.44
N SER A 36 -12.25 -33.19 -4.42
CA SER A 36 -13.22 -32.13 -4.57
C SER A 36 -12.87 -31.08 -3.50
N VAL A 37 -12.05 -30.12 -3.91
CA VAL A 37 -11.88 -28.89 -3.17
C VAL A 37 -13.30 -28.34 -3.04
N PRO A 38 -13.83 -28.17 -1.83
CA PRO A 38 -15.10 -27.49 -1.70
C PRO A 38 -14.94 -26.17 -2.43
N ALA A 39 -15.79 -25.95 -3.42
CA ALA A 39 -15.84 -24.71 -4.16
C ALA A 39 -15.88 -23.60 -3.10
N ASN A 40 -14.75 -22.88 -2.98
CA ASN A 40 -14.62 -21.85 -1.99
C ASN A 40 -15.66 -20.80 -2.33
N LYS A 41 -16.69 -20.69 -1.50
CA LYS A 41 -17.66 -19.59 -1.58
C LYS A 41 -16.97 -18.23 -1.64
N GLU A 42 -15.77 -18.13 -1.07
CA GLU A 42 -14.93 -16.93 -1.14
C GLU A 42 -14.49 -16.59 -2.57
N VAL A 43 -14.26 -17.58 -3.42
CA VAL A 43 -13.88 -17.32 -4.82
C VAL A 43 -15.10 -16.91 -5.64
N ASP A 44 -16.25 -17.52 -5.40
CA ASP A 44 -17.52 -17.13 -6.02
C ASP A 44 -17.96 -15.73 -5.59
N ASP A 45 -17.77 -15.36 -4.32
CA ASP A 45 -18.04 -14.00 -3.84
C ASP A 45 -17.08 -12.97 -4.48
N LEU A 46 -15.83 -13.36 -4.77
CA LEU A 46 -14.87 -12.49 -5.45
C LEU A 46 -15.30 -12.23 -6.90
N PHE A 47 -15.79 -13.26 -7.59
CA PHE A 47 -16.29 -13.15 -8.97
C PHE A 47 -17.67 -12.49 -9.05
N ALA A 48 -18.54 -12.71 -8.09
CA ALA A 48 -19.85 -12.06 -8.00
C ALA A 48 -19.71 -10.54 -7.80
N ASN A 49 -18.67 -10.09 -7.08
CA ASN A 49 -18.37 -8.68 -6.91
C ASN A 49 -17.79 -8.00 -8.17
N LEU A 50 -17.15 -8.76 -9.06
CA LEU A 50 -16.63 -8.21 -10.33
C LEU A 50 -17.75 -7.87 -11.33
N GLY A 51 -18.94 -8.46 -11.16
CA GLY A 51 -20.09 -8.24 -12.03
C GLY A 51 -21.11 -7.23 -11.54
N ASN A 52 -20.93 -6.69 -10.32
CA ASN A 52 -21.91 -5.74 -9.75
C ASN A 52 -21.36 -4.31 -9.86
N PRO A 53 -21.97 -3.47 -10.74
CA PRO A 53 -21.47 -2.10 -10.98
C PRO A 53 -21.62 -1.17 -9.77
N LYS A 54 -22.19 -1.65 -8.65
CA LYS A 54 -22.41 -0.85 -7.44
C LYS A 54 -21.40 -1.07 -6.32
N THR A 55 -20.53 -2.08 -6.42
CA THR A 55 -19.48 -2.31 -5.41
C THR A 55 -18.14 -2.04 -6.05
N PRO A 56 -17.46 -0.95 -5.72
CA PRO A 56 -16.11 -0.69 -6.21
C PRO A 56 -15.17 -1.83 -5.79
N ALA A 57 -14.24 -2.21 -6.66
CA ALA A 57 -13.18 -3.16 -6.30
C ALA A 57 -12.42 -2.63 -5.06
N PRO A 58 -11.96 -3.50 -4.13
CA PRO A 58 -11.38 -3.10 -2.84
C PRO A 58 -10.26 -2.05 -2.91
N GLY A 59 -9.53 -2.00 -4.02
CA GLY A 59 -8.52 -0.95 -4.25
C GLY A 59 -9.11 0.41 -4.66
N LYS A 60 -10.19 0.40 -5.42
CA LYS A 60 -10.85 1.62 -5.92
C LYS A 60 -11.56 2.41 -4.83
N GLU A 61 -12.14 1.77 -3.84
CA GLU A 61 -12.78 2.45 -2.71
C GLU A 61 -11.79 3.30 -1.92
N LYS A 62 -10.59 2.78 -1.69
CA LYS A 62 -9.51 3.53 -1.04
C LYS A 62 -9.09 4.74 -1.86
N GLU A 63 -8.88 4.56 -3.16
CA GLU A 63 -8.50 5.66 -4.05
C GLU A 63 -9.59 6.75 -4.12
N GLN A 64 -10.84 6.35 -4.22
CA GLN A 64 -11.99 7.28 -4.20
C GLN A 64 -12.06 8.04 -2.88
N TYR A 65 -11.84 7.37 -1.77
CA TYR A 65 -11.84 8.03 -0.47
C TYR A 65 -10.68 9.02 -0.33
N PHE A 66 -9.47 8.68 -0.78
CA PHE A 66 -8.36 9.63 -0.82
C PHE A 66 -8.63 10.82 -1.74
N ALA A 67 -9.24 10.60 -2.89
CA ALA A 67 -9.64 11.69 -3.79
C ALA A 67 -10.66 12.64 -3.11
N GLN A 68 -11.62 12.10 -2.36
CA GLN A 68 -12.56 12.89 -1.57
C GLN A 68 -11.85 13.69 -0.47
N LEU A 69 -10.90 13.09 0.25
CA LEU A 69 -10.10 13.79 1.24
C LEU A 69 -9.33 14.95 0.61
N LEU A 70 -8.66 14.71 -0.52
CA LEU A 70 -7.93 15.75 -1.24
C LEU A 70 -8.84 16.89 -1.70
N ALA A 71 -10.01 16.59 -2.25
CA ALA A 71 -10.98 17.59 -2.69
C ALA A 71 -11.47 18.45 -1.51
N VAL A 72 -11.75 17.83 -0.36
CA VAL A 72 -12.17 18.57 0.84
C VAL A 72 -11.04 19.46 1.34
N ILE A 73 -9.81 18.98 1.38
CA ILE A 73 -8.65 19.78 1.81
C ILE A 73 -8.45 20.96 0.85
N GLN A 74 -8.54 20.72 -0.45
CA GLN A 74 -8.38 21.73 -1.48
C GLN A 74 -9.45 22.83 -1.36
N SER A 75 -10.70 22.48 -1.07
CA SER A 75 -11.78 23.46 -0.89
C SER A 75 -11.58 24.39 0.31
N HIS A 76 -10.77 23.98 1.29
CA HIS A 76 -10.42 24.77 2.47
C HIS A 76 -9.05 25.46 2.37
N LEU A 77 -8.30 25.18 1.29
CA LEU A 77 -7.01 25.83 1.06
C LEU A 77 -7.22 27.24 0.51
N LYS A 78 -6.74 28.23 1.23
CA LYS A 78 -6.71 29.61 0.76
C LYS A 78 -5.50 29.81 -0.14
N ASP A 79 -5.67 30.62 -1.17
CA ASP A 79 -4.60 31.03 -2.09
C ASP A 79 -3.88 29.83 -2.73
N ALA A 80 -4.65 28.80 -3.16
CA ALA A 80 -4.11 27.57 -3.75
C ALA A 80 -3.13 27.85 -4.90
N GLU A 81 -3.40 28.87 -5.70
CA GLU A 81 -2.57 29.30 -6.83
C GLU A 81 -1.15 29.70 -6.41
N ALA A 82 -0.98 30.26 -5.20
CA ALA A 82 0.34 30.61 -4.67
C ALA A 82 1.24 29.41 -4.43
N TYR A 83 0.66 28.21 -4.37
CA TYR A 83 1.37 26.96 -4.15
C TYR A 83 1.43 26.06 -5.40
N SER A 84 1.09 26.60 -6.56
CA SER A 84 1.12 25.84 -7.82
C SER A 84 2.49 25.23 -8.06
N GLY A 85 2.50 23.95 -8.47
CA GLY A 85 3.72 23.19 -8.71
C GLY A 85 4.48 22.71 -7.45
N ARG A 86 3.99 23.04 -6.26
CA ARG A 86 4.57 22.58 -4.99
C ARG A 86 3.83 21.34 -4.48
N SER A 87 4.47 20.60 -3.60
CA SER A 87 3.87 19.42 -2.96
C SER A 87 4.14 19.39 -1.45
N CYS A 88 3.25 18.74 -0.74
CA CYS A 88 3.41 18.44 0.69
C CYS A 88 2.92 17.04 0.99
N THR A 89 3.73 16.27 1.68
CA THR A 89 3.38 14.96 2.19
C THR A 89 2.96 15.08 3.65
N LEU A 90 1.73 14.70 3.93
CA LEU A 90 1.13 14.76 5.25
C LEU A 90 0.85 13.35 5.75
N ARG A 91 1.20 13.09 6.99
CA ARG A 91 0.69 11.92 7.70
C ARG A 91 -0.54 12.31 8.49
N ILE A 92 -1.62 11.59 8.23
CA ILE A 92 -2.90 11.80 8.91
C ILE A 92 -3.26 10.57 9.74
N LYS A 93 -3.90 10.80 10.86
CA LYS A 93 -4.50 9.74 11.67
C LYS A 93 -5.97 10.05 11.87
N LEU A 94 -6.82 9.10 11.50
CA LEU A 94 -8.27 9.24 11.57
C LEU A 94 -8.88 8.26 12.60
N ALA A 95 -9.99 8.67 13.17
CA ALA A 95 -10.88 7.77 13.91
C ALA A 95 -11.85 7.05 12.96
N PRO A 96 -12.53 5.97 13.39
CA PRO A 96 -13.47 5.21 12.54
C PRO A 96 -14.65 6.00 12.02
N ASP A 97 -14.99 7.10 12.66
CA ASP A 97 -16.07 8.03 12.27
C ASP A 97 -15.60 9.14 11.31
N GLY A 98 -14.31 9.14 10.94
CA GLY A 98 -13.70 10.14 10.08
C GLY A 98 -13.14 11.35 10.81
N LEU A 99 -13.21 11.41 12.15
CA LEU A 99 -12.61 12.50 12.90
C LEU A 99 -11.09 12.48 12.79
N LEU A 100 -10.52 13.66 12.59
CA LEU A 100 -9.07 13.83 12.56
C LEU A 100 -8.49 13.73 13.98
N ILE A 101 -7.68 12.72 14.24
CA ILE A 101 -6.95 12.55 15.50
C ILE A 101 -5.65 13.35 15.48
N SER A 102 -4.91 13.27 14.38
CA SER A 102 -3.65 14.03 14.23
C SER A 102 -3.30 14.22 12.76
N VAL A 103 -2.56 15.28 12.49
CA VAL A 103 -1.95 15.56 11.19
C VAL A 103 -0.56 16.15 11.41
N ARG A 104 0.40 15.74 10.59
CA ARG A 104 1.76 16.28 10.59
C ARG A 104 2.35 16.28 9.19
N ALA A 105 3.19 17.26 8.90
CA ALA A 105 3.99 17.26 7.70
C ALA A 105 5.17 16.27 7.85
N GLU A 106 5.43 15.50 6.80
CA GLU A 106 6.60 14.62 6.72
C GLU A 106 7.67 15.22 5.82
N GLN A 107 7.25 15.73 4.66
CA GLN A 107 8.16 16.40 3.72
C GLN A 107 7.37 17.31 2.78
N GLY A 108 8.07 18.21 2.11
CA GLY A 108 7.50 19.12 1.13
C GLY A 108 7.76 20.58 1.45
N GLU A 109 7.09 21.48 0.73
CA GLU A 109 7.25 22.91 0.91
C GLU A 109 6.62 23.35 2.23
N PRO A 110 7.37 24.01 3.15
CA PRO A 110 6.89 24.28 4.51
C PRO A 110 5.64 25.16 4.58
N GLN A 111 5.53 26.16 3.72
CA GLN A 111 4.36 27.07 3.72
C GLN A 111 3.11 26.34 3.23
N LEU A 112 3.24 25.53 2.17
CA LEU A 112 2.16 24.67 1.69
C LEU A 112 1.74 23.65 2.76
N CYS A 113 2.71 23.03 3.42
CA CYS A 113 2.43 22.07 4.48
C CYS A 113 1.63 22.70 5.63
N GLN A 114 2.00 23.91 6.07
CA GLN A 114 1.26 24.64 7.09
C GLN A 114 -0.15 25.02 6.62
N ALA A 115 -0.29 25.47 5.37
CA ALA A 115 -1.58 25.81 4.80
C ALA A 115 -2.49 24.56 4.68
N ALA A 116 -1.94 23.43 4.21
CA ALA A 116 -2.66 22.17 4.10
C ALA A 116 -3.08 21.61 5.47
N ILE A 117 -2.22 21.70 6.49
CA ILE A 117 -2.58 21.32 7.88
C ILE A 117 -3.75 22.18 8.37
N LYS A 118 -3.69 23.48 8.19
CA LYS A 118 -4.80 24.39 8.56
C LYS A 118 -6.09 24.05 7.81
N ALA A 119 -5.99 23.73 6.52
CA ALA A 119 -7.14 23.34 5.71
C ALA A 119 -7.77 22.04 6.25
N ILE A 120 -6.96 21.01 6.55
CA ILE A 120 -7.42 19.73 7.12
C ILE A 120 -8.09 19.92 8.48
N VAL A 121 -7.49 20.69 9.37
CA VAL A 121 -8.02 20.91 10.73
C VAL A 121 -9.36 21.63 10.70
N ASN A 122 -9.57 22.51 9.72
CA ASN A 122 -10.83 23.26 9.55
C ASN A 122 -11.86 22.50 8.69
N ALA A 123 -11.44 21.44 8.00
CA ALA A 123 -12.31 20.66 7.15
C ALA A 123 -13.09 19.60 7.94
N ARG A 124 -14.30 19.30 7.50
CA ARG A 124 -15.02 18.11 7.93
C ARG A 124 -14.67 16.97 6.99
N LEU A 125 -13.82 16.08 7.45
CA LEU A 125 -13.41 14.93 6.64
C LEU A 125 -14.56 13.92 6.53
N PRO A 126 -14.76 13.30 5.37
CA PRO A 126 -15.78 12.28 5.19
C PRO A 126 -15.43 11.03 6.01
N LYS A 127 -16.46 10.34 6.47
CA LYS A 127 -16.28 9.04 7.12
C LYS A 127 -15.80 8.01 6.09
N PRO A 128 -14.84 7.12 6.45
CA PRO A 128 -14.48 5.99 5.61
C PRO A 128 -15.71 5.12 5.29
N PRO A 129 -15.90 4.74 4.02
CA PRO A 129 -17.12 4.03 3.60
C PRO A 129 -17.21 2.61 4.16
N THR A 130 -16.08 1.95 4.37
CA THR A 130 -15.99 0.59 4.89
C THR A 130 -14.89 0.45 5.95
N ALA A 131 -14.98 -0.60 6.76
CA ALA A 131 -13.91 -0.92 7.72
C ALA A 131 -12.59 -1.20 7.02
N ALA A 132 -12.60 -1.85 5.85
CA ALA A 132 -11.41 -2.13 5.06
C ALA A 132 -10.72 -0.84 4.57
N VAL A 133 -11.50 0.16 4.14
CA VAL A 133 -10.96 1.48 3.79
C VAL A 133 -10.39 2.17 5.03
N TYR A 134 -11.11 2.12 6.16
CA TYR A 134 -10.60 2.68 7.40
C TYR A 134 -9.25 2.09 7.81
N GLU A 135 -9.12 0.77 7.83
CA GLU A 135 -7.84 0.10 8.16
C GLU A 135 -6.70 0.51 7.23
N ALA A 136 -7.01 0.77 5.95
CA ALA A 136 -6.01 1.20 4.99
C ALA A 136 -5.60 2.67 5.12
N VAL A 137 -6.42 3.53 5.76
CA VAL A 137 -6.20 4.98 5.79
C VAL A 137 -6.09 5.57 7.20
N ASN A 138 -6.40 4.81 8.25
CA ASN A 138 -6.44 5.31 9.63
C ASN A 138 -5.13 5.94 10.12
N ASN A 139 -4.01 5.58 9.51
CA ASN A 139 -2.69 6.16 9.72
C ASN A 139 -1.97 6.30 8.37
N GLY A 140 -2.61 6.99 7.45
CA GLY A 140 -2.19 7.10 6.06
C GLY A 140 -1.26 8.27 5.79
N THR A 141 -0.52 8.14 4.70
CA THR A 141 0.25 9.24 4.10
C THR A 141 -0.51 9.81 2.92
N LEU A 142 -0.68 11.11 2.88
CA LEU A 142 -1.40 11.85 1.86
C LEU A 142 -0.43 12.81 1.16
N GLU A 143 -0.25 12.65 -0.14
CA GLU A 143 0.48 13.61 -0.94
C GLU A 143 -0.49 14.68 -1.45
N PHE A 144 -0.29 15.90 -1.04
CA PHE A 144 -1.11 17.05 -1.42
C PHE A 144 -0.38 17.93 -2.44
N ARG A 145 -1.03 18.14 -3.58
CA ARG A 145 -0.59 19.05 -4.64
C ARG A 145 -1.77 19.94 -5.04
N PRO A 146 -1.71 21.24 -4.76
CA PRO A 146 -2.75 22.17 -5.22
C PRO A 146 -2.81 22.21 -6.75
N ILE A 147 -4.01 22.28 -7.29
CA ILE A 147 -4.28 22.45 -8.73
C ILE A 147 -4.43 23.93 -9.02
#